data_c0fe181dd41a2a2de1106185b280a7d1
#
_entry.id   c0fe181dd41a2a2de1106185b280a7d1
#
_cell.length_a   1.000
_cell.length_b   1.000
_cell.length_c   1.000
_cell.angle_alpha   90.00
_cell.angle_beta   90.00
_cell.angle_gamma   90.00
#
_symmetry.space_group_name_H-M   'P 1'
#
loop_
_entity.id
_entity.type
_entity.pdbx_description
1 polymer ?
#
loop_
_entity_poly.entity_id
_entity_poly.type
_entity_poly.pdbx_seq_one_letter_code
_entity_poly.pdbx_strand_id
1 'polypeptide(L)'
;MVALNGASLSSFKSRKLAKKIAYLPQKLPTSAGLTVEELVHLGRFPWRGTFGLWNSEDRSIIQQAMERTGVAEFSQALADDLSGGERQRAWVSMLLAQQSPVLILDEPTSALDVHHQFQLMGLLSELNKKEDVGVIVILHDLNLALRYATHIVALKKGHIAFEGNADKLLDEQALCALYESSIRLIDHPVPADTAASEKVAVVCE
;
A
#
# COMPACT_ATOMS: atom_id res chain seq x y z
N MET A 1 -7.05 15.63 16.22
CA MET A 1 -8.09 15.74 15.16
C MET A 1 -7.44 15.38 13.83
N VAL A 2 -8.05 14.50 13.06
CA VAL A 2 -7.53 14.14 11.71
C VAL A 2 -8.36 14.87 10.66
N ALA A 3 -7.68 15.49 9.70
CA ALA A 3 -8.31 16.28 8.64
C ALA A 3 -7.79 15.88 7.25
N LEU A 4 -8.62 16.00 6.25
CA LEU A 4 -8.29 15.83 4.84
C LEU A 4 -8.58 17.15 4.12
N ASN A 5 -7.55 17.76 3.52
CA ASN A 5 -7.65 19.07 2.87
C ASN A 5 -8.36 20.15 3.73
N GLY A 6 -8.01 20.21 5.02
CA GLY A 6 -8.56 21.16 5.97
C GLY A 6 -9.93 20.81 6.56
N ALA A 7 -10.62 19.79 6.04
CA ALA A 7 -11.91 19.34 6.59
C ALA A 7 -11.73 18.13 7.51
N SER A 8 -12.38 18.13 8.68
CA SER A 8 -12.35 16.99 9.60
C SER A 8 -12.87 15.72 8.94
N LEU A 9 -12.20 14.58 9.14
CA LEU A 9 -12.67 13.30 8.59
C LEU A 9 -14.10 12.95 9.05
N SER A 10 -14.48 13.31 10.28
CA SER A 10 -15.81 13.08 10.82
C SER A 10 -16.93 13.86 10.12
N SER A 11 -16.59 14.90 9.35
CA SER A 11 -17.57 15.68 8.57
C SER A 11 -17.99 15.02 7.26
N PHE A 12 -17.25 13.99 6.80
CA PHE A 12 -17.55 13.30 5.55
C PHE A 12 -18.56 12.18 5.77
N LYS A 13 -19.57 12.10 4.90
CA LYS A 13 -20.38 10.88 4.79
C LYS A 13 -19.50 9.74 4.23
N SER A 14 -19.69 8.52 4.74
CA SER A 14 -18.85 7.35 4.41
C SER A 14 -18.58 7.18 2.90
N ARG A 15 -19.62 7.27 2.07
CA ARG A 15 -19.49 7.16 0.60
C ARG A 15 -18.64 8.29 -0.02
N LYS A 16 -18.73 9.52 0.52
CA LYS A 16 -17.92 10.64 0.05
C LYS A 16 -16.46 10.48 0.47
N LEU A 17 -16.23 9.95 1.68
CA LEU A 17 -14.89 9.66 2.18
C LEU A 17 -14.24 8.56 1.35
N ALA A 18 -14.96 7.48 1.05
CA ALA A 18 -14.48 6.38 0.24
C ALA A 18 -14.10 6.77 -1.21
N LYS A 19 -14.62 7.88 -1.75
CA LYS A 19 -14.13 8.46 -3.02
C LYS A 19 -12.82 9.24 -2.89
N LYS A 20 -12.35 9.48 -1.66
CA LYS A 20 -11.15 10.28 -1.38
C LYS A 20 -10.03 9.48 -0.75
N ILE A 21 -10.38 8.46 0.01
CA ILE A 21 -9.42 7.59 0.69
C ILE A 21 -9.85 6.14 0.46
N ALA A 22 -8.95 5.32 -0.02
CA ALA A 22 -9.05 3.88 -0.01
C ALA A 22 -8.15 3.33 1.11
N TYR A 23 -8.65 2.36 1.88
CA TYR A 23 -7.95 1.80 3.03
C TYR A 23 -7.90 0.28 2.99
N LEU A 24 -6.69 -0.27 3.13
CA LEU A 24 -6.43 -1.69 3.27
C LEU A 24 -6.03 -1.98 4.73
N PRO A 25 -6.84 -2.71 5.50
CA PRO A 25 -6.48 -3.07 6.87
C PRO A 25 -5.46 -4.22 6.90
N GLN A 26 -4.66 -4.30 7.98
CA GLN A 26 -3.71 -5.37 8.24
C GLN A 26 -4.36 -6.76 8.19
N LYS A 27 -5.51 -6.91 8.86
CA LYS A 27 -6.31 -8.15 8.79
C LYS A 27 -7.37 -8.00 7.72
N LEU A 28 -7.19 -8.75 6.63
CA LEU A 28 -8.15 -8.78 5.55
C LEU A 28 -9.47 -9.41 6.03
N PRO A 29 -10.63 -8.79 5.75
CA PRO A 29 -11.92 -9.41 6.03
C PRO A 29 -12.11 -10.68 5.22
N THR A 30 -13.04 -11.53 5.64
CA THR A 30 -13.51 -12.65 4.83
C THR A 30 -14.24 -12.12 3.60
N SER A 31 -14.02 -12.76 2.46
CA SER A 31 -14.62 -12.35 1.19
C SER A 31 -16.06 -12.87 1.00
N ALA A 32 -16.60 -13.56 2.01
CA ALA A 32 -17.98 -14.05 2.06
C ALA A 32 -18.40 -14.86 0.81
N GLY A 33 -17.47 -15.64 0.24
CA GLY A 33 -17.72 -16.46 -0.94
C GLY A 33 -17.72 -15.71 -2.26
N LEU A 34 -17.18 -14.49 -2.30
CA LEU A 34 -16.99 -13.73 -3.53
C LEU A 34 -15.85 -14.30 -4.36
N THR A 35 -16.00 -14.26 -5.68
CA THR A 35 -14.88 -14.44 -6.61
C THR A 35 -13.93 -13.23 -6.52
N VAL A 36 -12.71 -13.37 -7.05
CA VAL A 36 -11.75 -12.26 -7.12
C VAL A 36 -12.32 -11.08 -7.90
N GLU A 37 -12.96 -11.33 -9.03
CA GLU A 37 -13.61 -10.28 -9.83
C GLU A 37 -14.71 -9.57 -9.03
N GLU A 38 -15.58 -10.31 -8.34
CA GLU A 38 -16.62 -9.73 -7.49
C GLU A 38 -16.06 -8.92 -6.32
N LEU A 39 -14.98 -9.40 -5.69
CA LEU A 39 -14.26 -8.64 -4.66
C LEU A 39 -13.75 -7.32 -5.23
N VAL A 40 -13.10 -7.34 -6.39
CA VAL A 40 -12.55 -6.12 -7.01
C VAL A 40 -13.66 -5.16 -7.44
N HIS A 41 -14.81 -5.68 -7.85
CA HIS A 41 -16.01 -4.88 -8.10
C HIS A 41 -16.44 -4.03 -6.91
N LEU A 42 -16.25 -4.51 -5.67
CA LEU A 42 -16.59 -3.73 -4.47
C LEU A 42 -15.84 -2.38 -4.42
N GLY A 43 -14.66 -2.30 -5.02
CA GLY A 43 -13.91 -1.05 -5.16
C GLY A 43 -14.68 0.05 -5.92
N ARG A 44 -15.62 -0.32 -6.80
CA ARG A 44 -16.45 0.64 -7.54
C ARG A 44 -17.70 1.10 -6.78
N PHE A 45 -18.02 0.48 -5.64
CA PHE A 45 -19.20 0.81 -4.84
C PHE A 45 -19.33 2.30 -4.47
N PRO A 46 -18.27 3.03 -4.09
CA PRO A 46 -18.38 4.46 -3.79
C PRO A 46 -18.90 5.29 -4.98
N TRP A 47 -18.62 4.85 -6.20
CA TRP A 47 -19.01 5.55 -7.43
C TRP A 47 -20.42 5.20 -7.89
N ARG A 48 -20.81 3.93 -7.82
CA ARG A 48 -22.07 3.40 -8.35
C ARG A 48 -23.15 3.26 -7.28
N GLY A 49 -22.80 2.93 -6.03
CA GLY A 49 -23.74 2.62 -4.97
C GLY A 49 -24.40 1.25 -5.16
N THR A 50 -25.40 0.95 -4.34
CA THR A 50 -26.03 -0.38 -4.28
C THR A 50 -26.83 -0.75 -5.55
N PHE A 51 -27.39 0.25 -6.22
CA PHE A 51 -28.28 0.05 -7.40
C PHE A 51 -27.70 0.67 -8.68
N GLY A 52 -26.44 1.07 -8.66
CA GLY A 52 -25.79 1.67 -9.83
C GLY A 52 -25.60 0.66 -10.96
N LEU A 53 -25.91 1.06 -12.19
CA LEU A 53 -25.61 0.24 -13.36
C LEU A 53 -24.11 0.24 -13.65
N TRP A 54 -23.57 -0.94 -13.85
CA TRP A 54 -22.19 -1.16 -14.28
C TRP A 54 -22.05 -0.83 -15.75
N ASN A 55 -21.03 -0.06 -16.08
CA ASN A 55 -20.73 0.29 -17.47
C ASN A 55 -19.42 -0.35 -17.94
N SER A 56 -19.08 -0.12 -19.22
CA SER A 56 -17.84 -0.63 -19.82
C SER A 56 -16.58 -0.04 -19.16
N GLU A 57 -16.64 1.21 -18.70
CA GLU A 57 -15.55 1.88 -18.00
C GLU A 57 -15.22 1.18 -16.67
N ASP A 58 -16.23 0.84 -15.85
CA ASP A 58 -16.01 0.11 -14.61
C ASP A 58 -15.35 -1.26 -14.86
N ARG A 59 -15.78 -1.97 -15.91
CA ARG A 59 -15.17 -3.26 -16.28
C ARG A 59 -13.71 -3.08 -16.67
N SER A 60 -13.39 -2.04 -17.44
CA SER A 60 -12.01 -1.74 -17.83
C SER A 60 -11.14 -1.42 -16.60
N ILE A 61 -11.66 -0.61 -15.66
CA ILE A 61 -10.94 -0.27 -14.42
C ILE A 61 -10.66 -1.52 -13.58
N ILE A 62 -11.65 -2.40 -13.43
CA ILE A 62 -11.52 -3.65 -12.66
C ILE A 62 -10.50 -4.57 -13.32
N GLN A 63 -10.60 -4.76 -14.64
CA GLN A 63 -9.65 -5.59 -15.37
C GLN A 63 -8.23 -5.06 -15.25
N GLN A 64 -8.00 -3.76 -15.45
CA GLN A 64 -6.70 -3.13 -15.29
C GLN A 64 -6.16 -3.27 -13.86
N ALA A 65 -7.02 -3.11 -12.84
CA ALA A 65 -6.61 -3.28 -11.46
C ALA A 65 -6.12 -4.72 -11.18
N MET A 66 -6.83 -5.74 -11.69
CA MET A 66 -6.45 -7.14 -11.57
C MET A 66 -5.14 -7.46 -12.31
N GLU A 67 -4.95 -6.90 -13.50
CA GLU A 67 -3.73 -7.07 -14.29
C GLU A 67 -2.52 -6.46 -13.57
N ARG A 68 -2.65 -5.22 -13.07
CA ARG A 68 -1.57 -4.52 -12.35
C ARG A 68 -1.11 -5.23 -11.08
N THR A 69 -1.99 -6.00 -10.45
CA THR A 69 -1.68 -6.77 -9.24
C THR A 69 -1.38 -8.25 -9.51
N GLY A 70 -1.44 -8.68 -10.76
CA GLY A 70 -1.16 -10.06 -11.16
C GLY A 70 -2.16 -11.07 -10.61
N VAL A 71 -3.46 -10.71 -10.55
CA VAL A 71 -4.54 -11.62 -10.11
C VAL A 71 -5.61 -11.85 -11.16
N ALA A 72 -5.43 -11.36 -12.39
CA ALA A 72 -6.41 -11.50 -13.45
C ALA A 72 -6.72 -12.96 -13.81
N GLU A 73 -5.72 -13.84 -13.74
CA GLU A 73 -5.90 -15.27 -13.98
C GLU A 73 -6.79 -15.97 -12.94
N PHE A 74 -6.90 -15.40 -11.74
CA PHE A 74 -7.73 -15.91 -10.65
C PHE A 74 -9.11 -15.26 -10.59
N SER A 75 -9.53 -14.49 -11.61
CA SER A 75 -10.76 -13.67 -11.58
C SER A 75 -11.99 -14.45 -11.15
N GLN A 76 -12.12 -15.72 -11.56
CA GLN A 76 -13.25 -16.60 -11.28
C GLN A 76 -13.04 -17.51 -10.05
N ALA A 77 -11.86 -17.49 -9.44
CA ALA A 77 -11.60 -18.25 -8.21
C ALA A 77 -12.26 -17.55 -7.01
N LEU A 78 -12.65 -18.32 -5.99
CA LEU A 78 -13.10 -17.76 -4.73
C LEU A 78 -11.92 -17.05 -4.03
N ALA A 79 -12.12 -15.80 -3.63
CA ALA A 79 -11.05 -15.01 -3.02
C ALA A 79 -10.59 -15.59 -1.67
N ASP A 80 -11.43 -16.36 -0.99
CA ASP A 80 -11.04 -17.02 0.27
C ASP A 80 -10.23 -18.31 0.05
N ASP A 81 -10.24 -18.89 -1.17
CA ASP A 81 -9.49 -20.11 -1.53
C ASP A 81 -8.06 -19.79 -2.01
N LEU A 82 -7.73 -18.51 -2.22
CA LEU A 82 -6.41 -18.07 -2.65
C LEU A 82 -5.37 -18.24 -1.53
N SER A 83 -4.09 -18.40 -1.93
CA SER A 83 -2.97 -18.27 -1.01
C SER A 83 -2.95 -16.89 -0.33
N GLY A 84 -2.29 -16.76 0.81
CA GLY A 84 -2.23 -15.49 1.54
C GLY A 84 -1.74 -14.32 0.67
N GLY A 85 -0.72 -14.56 -0.15
CA GLY A 85 -0.16 -13.54 -1.06
C GLY A 85 -1.10 -13.18 -2.22
N GLU A 86 -1.73 -14.16 -2.86
CA GLU A 86 -2.72 -13.92 -3.91
C GLU A 86 -3.92 -13.15 -3.37
N ARG A 87 -4.42 -13.56 -2.20
CA ARG A 87 -5.51 -12.87 -1.51
C ARG A 87 -5.13 -11.42 -1.20
N GLN A 88 -3.93 -11.17 -0.69
CA GLN A 88 -3.44 -9.82 -0.44
C GLN A 88 -3.46 -8.97 -1.72
N ARG A 89 -2.97 -9.50 -2.84
CA ARG A 89 -2.99 -8.81 -4.13
C ARG A 89 -4.41 -8.58 -4.65
N ALA A 90 -5.34 -9.51 -4.44
CA ALA A 90 -6.74 -9.33 -4.81
C ALA A 90 -7.40 -8.16 -4.04
N TRP A 91 -7.11 -8.02 -2.75
CA TRP A 91 -7.57 -6.88 -1.95
C TRP A 91 -6.92 -5.57 -2.37
N VAL A 92 -5.62 -5.58 -2.72
CA VAL A 92 -4.96 -4.40 -3.31
C VAL A 92 -5.62 -4.02 -4.65
N SER A 93 -5.98 -5.02 -5.47
CA SER A 93 -6.70 -4.79 -6.73
C SER A 93 -8.04 -4.07 -6.50
N MET A 94 -8.82 -4.49 -5.50
CA MET A 94 -10.05 -3.80 -5.09
C MET A 94 -9.76 -2.34 -4.69
N LEU A 95 -8.67 -2.10 -3.96
CA LEU A 95 -8.25 -0.76 -3.56
C LEU A 95 -7.95 0.13 -4.78
N LEU A 96 -7.21 -0.42 -5.76
CA LEU A 96 -6.90 0.29 -7.02
C LEU A 96 -8.15 0.59 -7.84
N ALA A 97 -9.07 -0.38 -7.94
CA ALA A 97 -10.35 -0.20 -8.64
C ALA A 97 -11.20 0.93 -8.02
N GLN A 98 -11.00 1.25 -6.75
CA GLN A 98 -11.69 2.37 -6.10
C GLN A 98 -11.28 3.73 -6.67
N GLN A 99 -10.09 3.87 -7.27
CA GLN A 99 -9.59 5.12 -7.87
C GLN A 99 -9.69 6.31 -6.92
N SER A 100 -9.28 6.14 -5.68
CA SER A 100 -9.22 7.22 -4.70
C SER A 100 -7.89 7.95 -4.78
N PRO A 101 -7.87 9.28 -4.62
CA PRO A 101 -6.63 10.05 -4.70
C PRO A 101 -5.66 9.79 -3.53
N VAL A 102 -6.10 9.09 -2.49
CA VAL A 102 -5.25 8.70 -1.36
C VAL A 102 -5.47 7.21 -1.07
N LEU A 103 -4.38 6.46 -1.01
CA LEU A 103 -4.33 5.06 -0.58
C LEU A 103 -3.65 4.98 0.79
N ILE A 104 -4.25 4.24 1.72
CA ILE A 104 -3.67 3.91 3.02
C ILE A 104 -3.62 2.40 3.12
N LEU A 105 -2.43 1.85 3.29
CA LEU A 105 -2.21 0.40 3.37
C LEU A 105 -1.51 0.06 4.70
N ASP A 106 -2.13 -0.82 5.46
CA ASP A 106 -1.63 -1.26 6.76
C ASP A 106 -0.96 -2.63 6.60
N GLU A 107 0.37 -2.65 6.64
CA GLU A 107 1.23 -3.83 6.46
C GLU A 107 0.90 -4.66 5.19
N PRO A 108 0.83 -4.05 4.00
CA PRO A 108 0.37 -4.75 2.80
C PRO A 108 1.36 -5.80 2.29
N THR A 109 2.56 -5.86 2.85
CA THR A 109 3.63 -6.79 2.44
C THR A 109 3.75 -8.02 3.34
N SER A 110 3.02 -8.08 4.47
CA SER A 110 3.21 -9.10 5.51
C SER A 110 2.94 -10.55 5.07
N ALA A 111 2.04 -10.75 4.11
CA ALA A 111 1.69 -12.07 3.57
C ALA A 111 2.37 -12.39 2.21
N LEU A 112 3.24 -11.50 1.73
CA LEU A 112 3.89 -11.61 0.42
C LEU A 112 5.30 -12.17 0.56
N ASP A 113 5.72 -12.99 -0.41
CA ASP A 113 7.12 -13.30 -0.60
C ASP A 113 7.92 -12.07 -1.09
N VAL A 114 9.24 -12.16 -1.04
CA VAL A 114 10.15 -11.04 -1.36
C VAL A 114 9.87 -10.47 -2.75
N HIS A 115 9.66 -11.32 -3.76
CA HIS A 115 9.39 -10.87 -5.13
C HIS A 115 8.13 -10.01 -5.20
N HIS A 116 7.03 -10.50 -4.63
CA HIS A 116 5.75 -9.79 -4.64
C HIS A 116 5.75 -8.54 -3.74
N GLN A 117 6.55 -8.51 -2.66
CA GLN A 117 6.75 -7.29 -1.86
C GLN A 117 7.33 -6.16 -2.71
N PHE A 118 8.40 -6.45 -3.46
CA PHE A 118 9.03 -5.46 -4.34
C PHE A 118 8.11 -5.04 -5.49
N GLN A 119 7.35 -5.97 -6.08
CA GLN A 119 6.37 -5.64 -7.12
C GLN A 119 5.29 -4.69 -6.59
N LEU A 120 4.72 -4.98 -5.42
CA LEU A 120 3.70 -4.13 -4.80
C LEU A 120 4.25 -2.74 -4.48
N MET A 121 5.42 -2.65 -3.85
CA MET A 121 6.02 -1.36 -3.51
C MET A 121 6.41 -0.56 -4.76
N GLY A 122 6.87 -1.24 -5.82
CA GLY A 122 7.12 -0.63 -7.13
C GLY A 122 5.85 -0.04 -7.73
N LEU A 123 4.75 -0.80 -7.72
CA LEU A 123 3.44 -0.35 -8.18
C LEU A 123 2.94 0.89 -7.40
N LEU A 124 3.05 0.87 -6.07
CA LEU A 124 2.64 2.00 -5.23
C LEU A 124 3.51 3.25 -5.50
N SER A 125 4.80 3.08 -5.70
CA SER A 125 5.72 4.16 -6.08
C SER A 125 5.38 4.73 -7.46
N GLU A 126 5.01 3.89 -8.41
CA GLU A 126 4.59 4.32 -9.75
C GLU A 126 3.29 5.13 -9.69
N LEU A 127 2.29 4.68 -8.95
CA LEU A 127 1.04 5.41 -8.71
C LEU A 127 1.30 6.81 -8.15
N ASN A 128 2.19 6.90 -7.18
CA ASN A 128 2.55 8.19 -6.59
C ASN A 128 3.26 9.11 -7.59
N LYS A 129 4.28 8.58 -8.32
CA LYS A 129 5.12 9.41 -9.21
C LYS A 129 4.44 9.80 -10.51
N LYS A 130 3.62 8.90 -11.09
CA LYS A 130 3.06 9.10 -12.44
C LYS A 130 1.58 9.50 -12.42
N GLU A 131 0.82 9.12 -11.39
CA GLU A 131 -0.61 9.32 -11.33
C GLU A 131 -1.04 10.29 -10.20
N ASP A 132 -0.06 10.89 -9.50
CA ASP A 132 -0.27 11.86 -8.40
C ASP A 132 -1.16 11.31 -7.26
N VAL A 133 -1.11 10.00 -7.03
CA VAL A 133 -1.83 9.34 -5.95
C VAL A 133 -1.04 9.47 -4.65
N GLY A 134 -1.65 10.04 -3.62
CA GLY A 134 -1.07 10.05 -2.27
C GLY A 134 -1.04 8.63 -1.69
N VAL A 135 0.12 8.14 -1.28
CA VAL A 135 0.26 6.77 -0.74
C VAL A 135 0.83 6.82 0.66
N ILE A 136 0.11 6.26 1.62
CA ILE A 136 0.56 6.06 3.01
C ILE A 136 0.64 4.56 3.24
N VAL A 137 1.84 4.07 3.57
CA VAL A 137 2.06 2.64 3.85
C VAL A 137 2.66 2.48 5.24
N ILE A 138 2.07 1.62 6.05
CA ILE A 138 2.65 1.18 7.32
C ILE A 138 3.51 -0.05 7.01
N LEU A 139 4.79 0.03 7.34
CA LEU A 139 5.79 -1.01 7.07
C LEU A 139 6.58 -1.35 8.32
N HIS A 140 7.00 -2.62 8.42
CA HIS A 140 8.00 -3.06 9.40
C HIS A 140 9.39 -3.19 8.77
N ASP A 141 9.48 -3.39 7.46
CA ASP A 141 10.75 -3.53 6.75
C ASP A 141 11.37 -2.15 6.48
N LEU A 142 12.49 -1.90 7.15
CA LEU A 142 13.26 -0.67 7.02
C LEU A 142 13.80 -0.49 5.59
N ASN A 143 14.26 -1.57 4.96
CA ASN A 143 14.86 -1.49 3.62
C ASN A 143 13.82 -1.16 2.55
N LEU A 144 12.61 -1.70 2.68
CA LEU A 144 11.49 -1.28 1.81
C LEU A 144 11.15 0.20 2.03
N ALA A 145 11.12 0.66 3.28
CA ALA A 145 10.85 2.07 3.57
C ALA A 145 11.94 2.98 3.00
N LEU A 146 13.22 2.68 3.22
CA LEU A 146 14.35 3.45 2.68
C LEU A 146 14.36 3.49 1.15
N ARG A 147 13.95 2.39 0.51
CA ARG A 147 13.98 2.26 -0.96
C ARG A 147 12.83 3.00 -1.66
N TYR A 148 11.64 3.01 -1.07
CA TYR A 148 10.43 3.46 -1.78
C TYR A 148 9.80 4.73 -1.21
N ALA A 149 10.01 5.04 0.08
CA ALA A 149 9.38 6.18 0.69
C ALA A 149 10.08 7.50 0.31
N THR A 150 9.27 8.53 0.01
CA THR A 150 9.74 9.90 -0.14
C THR A 150 9.80 10.62 1.20
N HIS A 151 8.92 10.24 2.13
CA HIS A 151 8.84 10.78 3.49
C HIS A 151 8.56 9.66 4.48
N ILE A 152 9.24 9.65 5.61
CA ILE A 152 9.12 8.63 6.65
C ILE A 152 8.71 9.29 7.96
N VAL A 153 7.72 8.67 8.62
CA VAL A 153 7.37 8.95 10.01
C VAL A 153 7.59 7.67 10.81
N ALA A 154 8.61 7.65 11.67
CA ALA A 154 8.88 6.51 12.53
C ALA A 154 8.31 6.74 13.93
N LEU A 155 7.55 5.74 14.39
CA LEU A 155 6.89 5.75 15.69
C LEU A 155 7.62 4.81 16.67
N LYS A 156 7.88 5.30 17.88
CA LYS A 156 8.44 4.50 18.97
C LYS A 156 7.69 4.78 20.27
N LYS A 157 7.15 3.76 20.90
CA LYS A 157 6.42 3.86 22.17
C LYS A 157 5.30 4.92 22.17
N GLY A 158 4.60 5.05 21.03
CA GLY A 158 3.49 6.00 20.86
C GLY A 158 3.89 7.45 20.56
N HIS A 159 5.18 7.72 20.36
CA HIS A 159 5.71 9.04 20.00
C HIS A 159 6.38 9.00 18.63
N ILE A 160 6.38 10.16 17.94
CA ILE A 160 7.17 10.34 16.73
C ILE A 160 8.64 10.39 17.13
N ALA A 161 9.41 9.37 16.75
CA ALA A 161 10.83 9.27 16.99
C ALA A 161 11.65 9.90 15.84
N PHE A 162 11.09 9.88 14.62
CA PHE A 162 11.67 10.50 13.44
C PHE A 162 10.57 10.96 12.49
N GLU A 163 10.79 12.09 11.84
CA GLU A 163 9.96 12.59 10.75
C GLU A 163 10.83 13.32 9.74
N GLY A 164 10.78 12.91 8.47
CA GLY A 164 11.55 13.53 7.40
C GLY A 164 11.69 12.69 6.14
N ASN A 165 12.47 13.20 5.20
CA ASN A 165 12.79 12.44 3.99
C ASN A 165 13.64 11.21 4.32
N ALA A 166 13.54 10.17 3.49
CA ALA A 166 14.27 8.91 3.67
C ALA A 166 15.79 9.13 3.81
N ASP A 167 16.37 10.04 3.06
CA ASP A 167 17.81 10.36 3.12
C ASP A 167 18.30 10.82 4.50
N LYS A 168 17.42 11.47 5.28
CA LYS A 168 17.75 11.93 6.63
C LYS A 168 17.72 10.81 7.67
N LEU A 169 17.07 9.68 7.36
CA LEU A 169 17.07 8.48 8.20
C LEU A 169 18.30 7.60 7.94
N LEU A 170 19.09 7.89 6.91
CA LEU A 170 20.36 7.23 6.59
C LEU A 170 21.50 7.63 7.55
N ASP A 171 21.23 7.54 8.84
CA ASP A 171 22.18 7.76 9.93
C ASP A 171 22.16 6.50 10.82
N GLU A 172 23.31 5.80 10.89
CA GLU A 172 23.45 4.59 11.68
C GLU A 172 23.12 4.82 13.15
N GLN A 173 23.49 5.97 13.72
CA GLN A 173 23.22 6.28 15.13
C GLN A 173 21.70 6.44 15.36
N ALA A 174 21.04 7.16 14.48
CA ALA A 174 19.58 7.34 14.54
C ALA A 174 18.84 5.99 14.39
N LEU A 175 19.27 5.14 13.46
CA LEU A 175 18.70 3.81 13.25
C LEU A 175 18.94 2.88 14.45
N CYS A 176 20.16 2.86 15.01
CA CYS A 176 20.45 2.08 16.21
C CYS A 176 19.59 2.53 17.39
N ALA A 177 19.39 3.83 17.59
CA ALA A 177 18.55 4.36 18.66
C ALA A 177 17.06 4.04 18.43
N LEU A 178 16.58 4.08 17.16
CA LEU A 178 15.21 3.77 16.81
C LEU A 178 14.86 2.32 17.04
N TYR A 179 15.70 1.40 16.55
CA TYR A 179 15.47 -0.04 16.56
C TYR A 179 16.04 -0.77 17.79
N GLU A 180 16.83 -0.07 18.62
CA GLU A 180 17.54 -0.65 19.78
C GLU A 180 18.45 -1.85 19.39
N SER A 181 19.02 -1.80 18.18
CA SER A 181 19.86 -2.84 17.59
C SER A 181 21.06 -2.22 16.90
N SER A 182 22.15 -2.97 16.78
CA SER A 182 23.31 -2.54 16.02
C SER A 182 22.98 -2.60 14.52
N ILE A 183 22.87 -1.44 13.87
CA ILE A 183 22.57 -1.34 12.45
C ILE A 183 23.73 -0.64 11.74
N ARG A 184 24.15 -1.22 10.61
CA ARG A 184 25.11 -0.62 9.67
C ARG A 184 24.42 -0.34 8.35
N LEU A 185 24.86 0.73 7.70
CA LEU A 185 24.46 1.09 6.36
C LEU A 185 25.56 0.72 5.39
N ILE A 186 25.25 -0.16 4.46
CA ILE A 186 26.15 -0.59 3.38
C ILE A 186 25.62 -0.06 2.05
N ASP A 187 26.51 0.20 1.10
CA ASP A 187 26.12 0.60 -0.24
C ASP A 187 25.41 -0.56 -0.95
N HIS A 188 24.31 -0.24 -1.64
CA HIS A 188 23.57 -1.24 -2.38
C HIS A 188 24.45 -1.75 -3.56
N PRO A 189 24.64 -3.07 -3.72
CA PRO A 189 25.55 -3.60 -4.74
C PRO A 189 25.11 -3.32 -6.19
N VAL A 190 23.83 -3.03 -6.38
CA VAL A 190 23.27 -2.62 -7.66
C VAL A 190 22.55 -1.30 -7.45
N PRO A 191 23.05 -0.18 -8.03
CA PRO A 191 22.34 1.08 -8.00
C PRO A 191 20.97 0.89 -8.64
N ALA A 192 19.91 1.27 -7.95
CA ALA A 192 18.58 1.18 -8.52
C ALA A 192 18.31 2.47 -9.30
N ASP A 193 17.93 2.38 -10.56
CA ASP A 193 17.55 3.52 -11.42
C ASP A 193 16.37 4.36 -10.87
N THR A 194 15.75 3.90 -9.79
CA THR A 194 14.52 4.47 -9.23
C THR A 194 14.47 4.55 -7.70
N ALA A 195 15.53 4.14 -6.97
CA ALA A 195 15.47 4.06 -5.51
C ALA A 195 15.77 5.41 -4.83
N ALA A 196 15.02 5.70 -3.78
CA ALA A 196 15.27 6.87 -2.92
C ALA A 196 16.57 6.72 -2.12
N SER A 197 17.12 5.52 -1.98
CA SER A 197 18.35 5.24 -1.23
C SER A 197 19.26 4.25 -1.95
N GLU A 198 20.54 4.61 -2.06
CA GLU A 198 21.62 3.73 -2.53
C GLU A 198 22.18 2.85 -1.38
N LYS A 199 21.58 2.89 -0.19
CA LYS A 199 22.06 2.16 0.98
C LYS A 199 21.06 1.14 1.48
N VAL A 200 21.59 0.09 2.07
CA VAL A 200 20.85 -1.01 2.72
C VAL A 200 21.22 -1.06 4.20
N ALA A 201 20.23 -1.13 5.06
CA ALA A 201 20.41 -1.33 6.49
C ALA A 201 20.61 -2.82 6.79
N VAL A 202 21.68 -3.14 7.50
CA VAL A 202 22.02 -4.51 7.93
C VAL A 202 22.12 -4.53 9.44
N VAL A 203 21.42 -5.46 10.08
CA VAL A 203 21.54 -5.71 11.51
C VAL A 203 22.84 -6.48 11.76
N CYS A 204 23.67 -5.97 12.67
CA CYS A 204 24.92 -6.58 13.10
C CYS A 204 24.76 -6.98 14.58
N GLU A 205 24.72 -8.28 14.84
CA GLU A 205 24.77 -8.84 16.18
C GLU A 205 26.21 -9.04 16.66
#